data_531fda4d5e5178fc940f743a3ea64f15
#
_entry.id   531fda4d5e5178fc940f743a3ea64f15
#
_cell.length_a   1.000
_cell.length_b   1.000
_cell.length_c   1.000
_cell.angle_alpha   90.00
_cell.angle_beta   90.00
_cell.angle_gamma   90.00
#
_symmetry.space_group_name_H-M   'P 1'
#
loop_
_entity.id
_entity.type
_entity.pdbx_description
1 polymer ?
#
loop_
_entity_poly.entity_id
_entity_poly.type
_entity_poly.pdbx_seq_one_letter_code
_entity_poly.pdbx_strand_id
1 'polypeptide(L)'
;MEAVIRTLCHLPLLFALIAFPHAVFAHRDDQYLQATLVAIEPSGVRLQINLTPGMAVAEQVIAEIDRDSDGAISKNEAAAYAELLKRDLTLRIDGQDLELELTASEFVPSEELRTGSGTIQMEFSAIFGLPVTGPHRLTLENRHSTAISVYLINAARPRFATVQITRQKRTQNQSAGEIEFTLSSVPPKDH
;
A
#
# COMPACT_ATOMS: atom_id res chain seq x y z
N MET A 1 -8.26 58.76 -64.58
CA MET A 1 -8.27 58.98 -63.14
C MET A 1 -8.83 57.69 -62.49
N GLU A 2 -7.97 56.81 -62.15
CA GLU A 2 -8.34 55.47 -61.67
C GLU A 2 -8.23 55.44 -60.13
N ALA A 3 -9.32 55.05 -59.49
CA ALA A 3 -9.42 54.93 -58.04
C ALA A 3 -8.97 53.51 -57.65
N VAL A 4 -7.87 53.45 -56.89
CA VAL A 4 -7.35 52.17 -56.34
C VAL A 4 -8.12 51.86 -55.07
N ILE A 5 -8.94 50.79 -55.15
CA ILE A 5 -9.63 50.23 -53.98
C ILE A 5 -8.64 49.33 -53.23
N ARG A 6 -8.24 49.71 -52.02
CA ARG A 6 -7.47 48.86 -51.12
C ARG A 6 -8.43 47.96 -50.34
N THR A 7 -8.42 46.69 -50.69
CA THR A 7 -9.14 45.65 -49.95
C THR A 7 -8.33 45.29 -48.69
N LEU A 8 -8.88 45.61 -47.51
CA LEU A 8 -8.33 45.23 -46.22
C LEU A 8 -8.74 43.78 -45.93
N CYS A 9 -7.77 42.88 -45.97
CA CYS A 9 -7.95 41.47 -45.58
C CYS A 9 -8.00 41.41 -44.06
N HIS A 10 -9.17 41.19 -43.46
CA HIS A 10 -9.33 40.88 -42.04
C HIS A 10 -9.04 39.38 -41.83
N LEU A 11 -7.87 39.08 -41.26
CA LEU A 11 -7.50 37.76 -40.84
C LEU A 11 -8.16 37.50 -39.47
N PRO A 12 -9.04 36.46 -39.29
CA PRO A 12 -9.60 36.14 -37.98
C PRO A 12 -8.51 35.47 -37.16
N LEU A 13 -8.12 36.11 -36.06
CA LEU A 13 -7.23 35.53 -35.03
C LEU A 13 -7.96 34.39 -34.31
N LEU A 14 -7.70 33.17 -34.74
CA LEU A 14 -8.23 31.97 -34.12
C LEU A 14 -7.53 31.78 -32.75
N PHE A 15 -8.21 32.17 -31.66
CA PHE A 15 -7.75 31.97 -30.30
C PHE A 15 -7.90 30.48 -29.99
N ALA A 16 -6.83 29.74 -30.18
CA ALA A 16 -6.74 28.30 -29.77
C ALA A 16 -6.76 28.26 -28.24
N LEU A 17 -7.93 27.92 -27.68
CA LEU A 17 -8.09 27.63 -26.26
C LEU A 17 -7.31 26.33 -25.96
N ILE A 18 -6.08 26.48 -25.50
CA ILE A 18 -5.27 25.35 -25.04
C ILE A 18 -5.88 24.89 -23.72
N ALA A 19 -6.72 23.84 -23.79
CA ALA A 19 -7.18 23.11 -22.63
C ALA A 19 -5.97 22.40 -22.03
N PHE A 20 -5.33 22.99 -21.02
CA PHE A 20 -4.36 22.29 -20.20
C PHE A 20 -5.10 21.16 -19.49
N PRO A 21 -4.68 19.89 -19.65
CA PRO A 21 -5.19 18.84 -18.78
C PRO A 21 -4.77 19.23 -17.35
N HIS A 22 -5.73 19.61 -16.55
CA HIS A 22 -5.51 19.71 -15.11
C HIS A 22 -5.15 18.29 -14.69
N ALA A 23 -3.88 18.06 -14.35
CA ALA A 23 -3.48 16.87 -13.64
C ALA A 23 -4.31 16.88 -12.35
N VAL A 24 -5.34 16.03 -12.32
CA VAL A 24 -6.05 15.72 -11.08
C VAL A 24 -4.99 15.04 -10.23
N PHE A 25 -4.33 15.80 -9.37
CA PHE A 25 -3.62 15.25 -8.24
C PHE A 25 -4.72 14.56 -7.45
N ALA A 26 -4.77 13.24 -7.53
CA ALA A 26 -5.58 12.44 -6.63
C ALA A 26 -5.17 12.87 -5.23
N HIS A 27 -6.07 13.56 -4.54
CA HIS A 27 -5.79 14.13 -3.24
C HIS A 27 -5.52 12.98 -2.30
N ARG A 28 -4.31 12.90 -1.74
CA ARG A 28 -3.95 11.98 -0.65
C ARG A 28 -4.83 12.19 0.57
N ASP A 29 -5.61 13.27 0.56
CA ASP A 29 -6.41 13.74 1.69
C ASP A 29 -7.74 13.02 1.83
N ASP A 30 -8.25 12.34 0.78
CA ASP A 30 -9.55 11.68 0.75
C ASP A 30 -9.48 10.14 0.73
N GLN A 31 -8.30 9.56 0.97
CA GLN A 31 -8.07 8.13 0.91
C GLN A 31 -7.29 7.61 2.13
N TYR A 32 -7.51 6.34 2.44
CA TYR A 32 -6.76 5.61 3.45
C TYR A 32 -5.61 4.86 2.79
N LEU A 33 -4.40 5.42 2.86
CA LEU A 33 -3.21 4.78 2.29
C LEU A 33 -2.77 3.60 3.16
N GLN A 34 -2.70 2.42 2.56
CA GLN A 34 -2.22 1.19 3.18
C GLN A 34 -1.00 0.68 2.42
N ALA A 35 0.19 0.94 2.95
CA ALA A 35 1.45 0.54 2.35
C ALA A 35 2.01 -0.69 3.05
N THR A 36 2.11 -1.80 2.31
CA THR A 36 2.65 -3.07 2.81
C THR A 36 4.00 -3.37 2.19
N LEU A 37 5.01 -3.57 3.02
CA LEU A 37 6.32 -4.07 2.65
C LEU A 37 6.45 -5.54 3.06
N VAL A 38 6.69 -6.42 2.09
CA VAL A 38 6.79 -7.86 2.29
C VAL A 38 8.27 -8.26 2.32
N ALA A 39 8.78 -8.64 3.48
CA ALA A 39 10.14 -9.14 3.65
C ALA A 39 10.15 -10.67 3.73
N ILE A 40 10.78 -11.32 2.75
CA ILE A 40 10.93 -12.78 2.72
C ILE A 40 12.22 -13.15 3.44
N GLU A 41 12.12 -14.10 4.34
CA GLU A 41 13.20 -14.65 5.15
C GLU A 41 13.33 -16.16 4.88
N PRO A 42 14.44 -16.83 5.25
CA PRO A 42 14.62 -18.24 4.97
C PRO A 42 13.57 -19.17 5.59
N SER A 43 12.96 -18.78 6.71
CA SER A 43 11.98 -19.57 7.46
C SER A 43 10.59 -18.95 7.53
N GLY A 44 10.37 -17.79 6.88
CA GLY A 44 9.09 -17.10 7.01
C GLY A 44 9.01 -15.82 6.21
N VAL A 45 7.99 -15.04 6.52
CA VAL A 45 7.74 -13.73 5.93
C VAL A 45 7.37 -12.74 7.02
N ARG A 46 7.78 -11.49 6.86
CA ARG A 46 7.36 -10.38 7.69
C ARG A 46 6.66 -9.34 6.82
N LEU A 47 5.53 -8.86 7.30
CA LEU A 47 4.77 -7.77 6.71
C LEU A 47 4.94 -6.53 7.59
N GLN A 48 5.42 -5.42 7.03
CA GLN A 48 5.32 -4.10 7.63
C GLN A 48 4.20 -3.36 6.93
N ILE A 49 3.20 -2.95 7.69
CA ILE A 49 2.02 -2.27 7.17
C ILE A 49 1.93 -0.89 7.80
N ASN A 50 1.99 0.13 6.95
CA ASN A 50 1.80 1.53 7.31
C ASN A 50 0.42 1.96 6.84
N LEU A 51 -0.37 2.48 7.76
CA LEU A 51 -1.75 2.89 7.55
C LEU A 51 -1.84 4.39 7.83
N THR A 52 -2.06 5.18 6.79
CA THR A 52 -2.10 6.64 6.87
C THR A 52 -3.44 7.13 6.32
N PRO A 53 -4.39 7.50 7.19
CA PRO A 53 -5.65 8.09 6.74
C PRO A 53 -5.41 9.50 6.22
N GLY A 54 -6.00 9.84 5.08
CA GLY A 54 -6.11 11.22 4.67
C GLY A 54 -7.15 11.97 5.51
N MET A 55 -7.08 13.29 5.57
CA MET A 55 -7.91 14.12 6.44
C MET A 55 -9.42 13.86 6.27
N ALA A 56 -9.89 13.63 5.04
CA ALA A 56 -11.32 13.44 4.76
C ALA A 56 -11.88 12.11 5.29
N VAL A 57 -11.02 11.10 5.50
CA VAL A 57 -11.42 9.77 5.99
C VAL A 57 -10.92 9.47 7.41
N ALA A 58 -10.14 10.39 8.00
CA ALA A 58 -9.51 10.18 9.30
C ALA A 58 -10.54 9.91 10.40
N GLU A 59 -11.63 10.66 10.47
CA GLU A 59 -12.68 10.46 11.47
C GLU A 59 -13.34 9.08 11.35
N GLN A 60 -13.51 8.58 10.12
CA GLN A 60 -14.06 7.24 9.91
C GLN A 60 -13.09 6.17 10.44
N VAL A 61 -11.79 6.31 10.18
CA VAL A 61 -10.76 5.39 10.67
C VAL A 61 -10.63 5.46 12.19
N ILE A 62 -10.62 6.69 12.77
CA ILE A 62 -10.56 6.88 14.22
C ILE A 62 -11.75 6.23 14.90
N ALA A 63 -12.99 6.43 14.40
CA ALA A 63 -14.18 5.82 14.97
C ALA A 63 -14.19 4.28 14.90
N GLU A 64 -13.44 3.68 13.97
CA GLU A 64 -13.27 2.23 13.91
C GLU A 64 -12.27 1.73 14.97
N ILE A 65 -11.33 2.58 15.40
CA ILE A 65 -10.30 2.26 16.40
C ILE A 65 -10.79 2.61 17.81
N ASP A 66 -11.08 3.89 18.05
CA ASP A 66 -11.55 4.48 19.31
C ASP A 66 -13.05 4.21 19.46
N ARG A 67 -13.38 3.06 20.00
CA ARG A 67 -14.78 2.55 20.06
C ARG A 67 -15.60 3.15 21.18
N ASP A 68 -14.94 3.59 22.27
CA ASP A 68 -15.61 4.25 23.40
C ASP A 68 -15.67 5.76 23.22
N SER A 69 -15.01 6.29 22.16
CA SER A 69 -15.00 7.69 21.75
C SER A 69 -14.47 8.62 22.84
N ASP A 70 -13.49 8.16 23.63
CA ASP A 70 -12.84 8.96 24.67
C ASP A 70 -11.73 9.88 24.11
N GLY A 71 -11.39 9.73 22.83
CA GLY A 71 -10.39 10.52 22.11
C GLY A 71 -8.96 9.97 22.22
N ALA A 72 -8.76 8.88 22.98
CA ALA A 72 -7.47 8.23 23.15
C ALA A 72 -7.53 6.79 22.63
N ILE A 73 -6.50 6.31 21.96
CA ILE A 73 -6.42 4.92 21.50
C ILE A 73 -5.81 4.08 22.62
N SER A 74 -6.64 3.34 23.33
CA SER A 74 -6.21 2.40 24.37
C SER A 74 -5.50 1.19 23.79
N LYS A 75 -4.74 0.46 24.62
CA LYS A 75 -4.08 -0.79 24.21
C LYS A 75 -5.08 -1.85 23.72
N ASN A 76 -6.27 -1.91 24.33
CA ASN A 76 -7.30 -2.87 23.94
C ASN A 76 -7.90 -2.54 22.57
N GLU A 77 -8.11 -1.27 22.28
CA GLU A 77 -8.59 -0.80 20.99
C GLU A 77 -7.54 -1.01 19.88
N ALA A 78 -6.29 -0.67 20.18
CA ALA A 78 -5.16 -0.94 19.29
C ALA A 78 -5.07 -2.44 18.96
N ALA A 79 -5.18 -3.32 19.93
CA ALA A 79 -5.17 -4.77 19.73
C ALA A 79 -6.39 -5.24 18.92
N ALA A 80 -7.59 -4.72 19.23
CA ALA A 80 -8.81 -5.06 18.51
C ALA A 80 -8.74 -4.64 17.03
N TYR A 81 -8.18 -3.46 16.76
CA TYR A 81 -8.00 -2.98 15.40
C TYR A 81 -6.94 -3.79 14.62
N ALA A 82 -5.84 -4.19 15.28
CA ALA A 82 -4.85 -5.07 14.67
C ALA A 82 -5.45 -6.44 14.29
N GLU A 83 -6.31 -7.00 15.13
CA GLU A 83 -7.04 -8.23 14.80
C GLU A 83 -8.07 -8.03 13.68
N LEU A 84 -8.68 -6.86 13.57
CA LEU A 84 -9.54 -6.51 12.45
C LEU A 84 -8.74 -6.49 11.14
N LEU A 85 -7.62 -5.77 11.10
CA LEU A 85 -6.74 -5.74 9.93
C LEU A 85 -6.25 -7.16 9.57
N LYS A 86 -5.81 -7.94 10.54
CA LYS A 86 -5.32 -9.31 10.32
C LYS A 86 -6.36 -10.19 9.61
N ARG A 87 -7.64 -10.10 9.96
CA ARG A 87 -8.72 -10.86 9.31
C ARG A 87 -8.94 -10.49 7.86
N ASP A 88 -8.61 -9.24 7.49
CA ASP A 88 -8.76 -8.73 6.14
C ASP A 88 -7.54 -9.02 5.24
N LEU A 89 -6.46 -9.57 5.84
CA LEU A 89 -5.27 -10.03 5.12
C LEU A 89 -5.37 -11.52 4.80
N THR A 90 -4.98 -11.88 3.58
CA THR A 90 -4.80 -13.27 3.19
C THR A 90 -3.38 -13.44 2.65
N LEU A 91 -2.59 -14.29 3.31
CA LEU A 91 -1.21 -14.59 2.92
C LEU A 91 -1.09 -16.08 2.60
N ARG A 92 -0.51 -16.41 1.44
CA ARG A 92 -0.30 -17.80 1.01
C ARG A 92 1.09 -18.02 0.47
N ILE A 93 1.62 -19.20 0.72
CA ILE A 93 2.83 -19.72 0.04
C ILE A 93 2.45 -20.98 -0.74
N ASP A 94 2.76 -21.02 -2.03
CA ASP A 94 2.48 -22.16 -2.94
C ASP A 94 1.02 -22.63 -2.87
N GLY A 95 0.09 -21.70 -2.60
CA GLY A 95 -1.35 -21.93 -2.46
C GLY A 95 -1.81 -22.35 -1.07
N GLN A 96 -0.90 -22.53 -0.10
CA GLN A 96 -1.23 -22.84 1.30
C GLN A 96 -1.34 -21.56 2.13
N ASP A 97 -2.42 -21.44 2.91
CA ASP A 97 -2.60 -20.31 3.82
C ASP A 97 -1.51 -20.28 4.90
N LEU A 98 -1.00 -19.10 5.17
CA LEU A 98 -0.08 -18.82 6.26
C LEU A 98 -0.81 -18.05 7.35
N GLU A 99 -0.65 -18.50 8.59
CA GLU A 99 -1.19 -17.81 9.75
C GLU A 99 -0.30 -16.62 10.09
N LEU A 100 -0.92 -15.43 10.18
CA LEU A 100 -0.26 -14.18 10.56
C LEU A 100 -0.32 -14.00 12.07
N GLU A 101 0.82 -13.66 12.66
CA GLU A 101 0.95 -13.24 14.06
C GLU A 101 1.35 -11.77 14.12
N LEU A 102 0.64 -10.97 14.92
CA LEU A 102 1.02 -9.59 15.20
C LEU A 102 2.29 -9.59 16.08
N THR A 103 3.36 -8.97 15.60
CA THR A 103 4.65 -8.88 16.32
C THR A 103 4.92 -7.50 16.90
N ALA A 104 4.38 -6.45 16.28
CA ALA A 104 4.45 -5.09 16.78
C ALA A 104 3.28 -4.24 16.26
N SER A 105 2.88 -3.25 17.05
CA SER A 105 1.98 -2.20 16.61
C SER A 105 2.33 -0.89 17.28
N GLU A 106 2.25 0.20 16.52
CA GLU A 106 2.46 1.56 17.00
C GLU A 106 1.31 2.44 16.49
N PHE A 107 0.66 3.10 17.42
CA PHE A 107 -0.44 4.03 17.14
C PHE A 107 -0.02 5.43 17.58
N VAL A 108 -0.27 6.39 16.73
CA VAL A 108 -0.06 7.81 17.04
C VAL A 108 -1.33 8.39 17.65
N PRO A 109 -1.26 9.55 18.32
CA PRO A 109 -2.43 10.26 18.83
C PRO A 109 -3.48 10.51 17.74
N SER A 110 -4.77 10.43 18.08
CA SER A 110 -5.89 10.63 17.14
C SER A 110 -5.80 11.98 16.42
N GLU A 111 -5.25 13.02 17.05
CA GLU A 111 -5.06 14.33 16.43
C GLU A 111 -4.09 14.29 15.24
N GLU A 112 -3.04 13.49 15.31
CA GLU A 112 -2.10 13.34 14.20
C GLU A 112 -2.76 12.59 13.02
N LEU A 113 -3.65 11.62 13.30
CA LEU A 113 -4.44 10.96 12.26
C LEU A 113 -5.41 11.95 11.59
N ARG A 114 -6.08 12.83 12.36
CA ARG A 114 -6.99 13.87 11.84
C ARG A 114 -6.33 14.82 10.87
N THR A 115 -5.08 15.14 11.10
CA THR A 115 -4.32 16.06 10.23
C THR A 115 -3.71 15.38 9.00
N GLY A 116 -3.90 14.06 8.84
CA GLY A 116 -3.30 13.28 7.76
C GLY A 116 -1.78 13.13 7.86
N SER A 117 -1.17 13.55 8.98
CA SER A 117 0.27 13.42 9.23
C SER A 117 0.64 12.16 10.00
N GLY A 118 -0.33 11.57 10.71
CA GLY A 118 -0.15 10.37 11.51
C GLY A 118 -0.16 9.09 10.68
N THR A 119 0.66 8.12 11.10
CA THR A 119 0.72 6.79 10.50
C THR A 119 0.67 5.74 11.59
N ILE A 120 -0.28 4.82 11.49
CA ILE A 120 -0.31 3.62 12.31
C ILE A 120 0.63 2.60 11.68
N GLN A 121 1.52 2.00 12.47
CA GLN A 121 2.46 0.99 12.00
C GLN A 121 2.12 -0.36 12.63
N MET A 122 2.08 -1.41 11.82
CA MET A 122 1.85 -2.77 12.27
C MET A 122 2.85 -3.72 11.61
N GLU A 123 3.35 -4.65 12.39
CA GLU A 123 4.19 -5.74 11.89
C GLU A 123 3.52 -7.07 12.16
N PHE A 124 3.43 -7.90 11.12
CA PHE A 124 3.00 -9.28 11.22
C PHE A 124 4.10 -10.20 10.74
N SER A 125 4.16 -11.41 11.30
CA SER A 125 5.02 -12.48 10.81
C SER A 125 4.20 -13.74 10.53
N ALA A 126 4.72 -14.55 9.61
CA ALA A 126 4.25 -15.91 9.39
C ALA A 126 5.43 -16.83 9.13
N ILE A 127 5.37 -18.05 9.64
CA ILE A 127 6.44 -19.05 9.53
C ILE A 127 6.11 -20.01 8.39
N PHE A 128 7.08 -20.30 7.54
CA PHE A 128 6.99 -21.42 6.59
C PHE A 128 7.11 -22.72 7.35
N GLY A 129 6.25 -23.69 7.09
CA GLY A 129 6.23 -24.95 7.82
C GLY A 129 7.53 -25.78 7.72
N LEU A 130 8.23 -25.69 6.59
CA LEU A 130 9.57 -26.28 6.37
C LEU A 130 10.33 -25.42 5.36
N PRO A 131 11.63 -25.15 5.57
CA PRO A 131 12.45 -24.49 4.57
C PRO A 131 12.68 -25.46 3.41
N VAL A 132 11.87 -25.35 2.38
CA VAL A 132 12.04 -26.09 1.14
C VAL A 132 12.90 -25.26 0.21
N THR A 133 14.07 -25.76 -0.16
CA THR A 133 14.90 -25.10 -1.20
C THR A 133 14.21 -25.20 -2.55
N GLY A 134 14.32 -24.17 -3.36
CA GLY A 134 13.75 -24.11 -4.70
C GLY A 134 12.88 -22.87 -4.95
N PRO A 135 12.16 -22.85 -6.07
CA PRO A 135 11.26 -21.75 -6.42
C PRO A 135 9.96 -21.83 -5.63
N HIS A 136 9.51 -20.68 -5.16
CA HIS A 136 8.28 -20.50 -4.39
C HIS A 136 7.48 -19.31 -4.90
N ARG A 137 6.19 -19.29 -4.57
CA ARG A 137 5.26 -18.22 -4.86
C ARG A 137 4.54 -17.79 -3.60
N LEU A 138 4.73 -16.54 -3.20
CA LEU A 138 3.97 -15.88 -2.14
C LEU A 138 2.87 -15.02 -2.76
N THR A 139 1.66 -15.10 -2.22
CA THR A 139 0.56 -14.20 -2.56
C THR A 139 0.05 -13.52 -1.31
N LEU A 140 -0.19 -12.21 -1.41
CA LEU A 140 -0.79 -11.38 -0.37
C LEU A 140 -1.99 -10.65 -0.96
N GLU A 141 -3.10 -10.67 -0.24
CA GLU A 141 -4.28 -9.85 -0.51
C GLU A 141 -4.65 -9.07 0.74
N ASN A 142 -4.93 -7.78 0.58
CA ASN A 142 -5.43 -6.88 1.61
C ASN A 142 -6.81 -6.38 1.20
N ARG A 143 -7.84 -6.66 2.02
CA ARG A 143 -9.23 -6.24 1.82
C ARG A 143 -9.73 -5.27 2.89
N HIS A 144 -8.82 -4.77 3.72
CA HIS A 144 -9.17 -3.88 4.80
C HIS A 144 -9.69 -2.54 4.28
N SER A 145 -10.87 -2.12 4.75
CA SER A 145 -11.48 -0.81 4.47
C SER A 145 -11.54 -0.44 2.98
N THR A 146 -11.92 -1.40 2.11
CA THR A 146 -11.85 -1.27 0.63
C THR A 146 -12.56 -0.06 0.05
N ALA A 147 -13.59 0.45 0.73
CA ALA A 147 -14.38 1.59 0.24
C ALA A 147 -13.61 2.92 0.23
N ILE A 148 -12.58 3.05 1.07
CA ILE A 148 -11.82 4.29 1.25
C ILE A 148 -10.31 4.11 1.01
N SER A 149 -9.86 2.87 0.74
CA SER A 149 -8.43 2.54 0.73
C SER A 149 -7.78 2.62 -0.62
N VAL A 150 -6.52 3.05 -0.59
CA VAL A 150 -5.53 2.87 -1.65
C VAL A 150 -4.42 1.99 -1.11
N TYR A 151 -4.02 1.01 -1.89
CA TYR A 151 -3.04 0.00 -1.46
C TYR A 151 -1.73 0.14 -2.21
N LEU A 152 -0.63 -0.15 -1.51
CA LEU A 152 0.69 -0.34 -2.09
C LEU A 152 1.30 -1.61 -1.51
N ILE A 153 1.53 -2.62 -2.34
CA ILE A 153 2.21 -3.85 -1.93
C ILE A 153 3.55 -3.94 -2.63
N ASN A 154 4.64 -4.01 -1.86
CA ASN A 154 6.00 -4.11 -2.37
C ASN A 154 6.79 -5.21 -1.66
N ALA A 155 7.64 -5.91 -2.42
CA ALA A 155 8.64 -6.78 -1.85
C ALA A 155 9.84 -5.96 -1.36
N ALA A 156 10.28 -6.23 -0.14
CA ALA A 156 11.54 -5.69 0.38
C ALA A 156 12.74 -6.33 -0.33
N ARG A 157 13.83 -5.58 -0.41
CA ARG A 157 15.11 -6.19 -0.83
C ARG A 157 15.50 -7.28 0.18
N PRO A 158 15.78 -8.53 -0.28
CA PRO A 158 16.19 -9.59 0.63
C PRO A 158 17.42 -9.21 1.44
N ARG A 159 17.37 -9.51 2.73
CA ARG A 159 18.52 -9.35 3.65
C ARG A 159 19.39 -10.61 3.70
N PHE A 160 18.86 -11.74 3.28
CA PHE A 160 19.53 -13.03 3.31
C PHE A 160 19.95 -13.41 1.90
N ALA A 161 21.22 -13.73 1.71
CA ALA A 161 21.76 -14.15 0.42
C ALA A 161 21.15 -15.47 -0.10
N THR A 162 20.50 -16.25 0.78
CA THR A 162 19.75 -17.46 0.43
C THR A 162 18.36 -17.21 -0.12
N VAL A 163 17.89 -15.96 -0.11
CA VAL A 163 16.60 -15.54 -0.66
C VAL A 163 16.83 -14.69 -1.89
N GLN A 164 16.27 -15.07 -3.03
CA GLN A 164 16.33 -14.34 -4.27
C GLN A 164 14.92 -14.09 -4.80
N ILE A 165 14.48 -12.83 -4.86
CA ILE A 165 13.22 -12.46 -5.51
C ILE A 165 13.46 -12.44 -7.01
N THR A 166 12.65 -13.21 -7.75
CA THR A 166 12.75 -13.34 -9.22
C THR A 166 11.71 -12.51 -9.94
N ARG A 167 10.54 -12.30 -9.34
CA ARG A 167 9.45 -11.56 -9.95
C ARG A 167 8.50 -10.98 -8.93
N GLN A 168 7.89 -9.85 -9.26
CA GLN A 168 6.75 -9.29 -8.53
C GLN A 168 5.65 -8.88 -9.50
N LYS A 169 4.41 -9.22 -9.18
CA LYS A 169 3.20 -8.76 -9.87
C LYS A 169 2.23 -8.16 -8.86
N ARG A 170 1.37 -7.27 -9.30
CA ARG A 170 0.31 -6.64 -8.49
C ARG A 170 -0.95 -6.52 -9.30
N THR A 171 -2.09 -6.51 -8.63
CA THR A 171 -3.37 -6.09 -9.22
C THR A 171 -3.32 -4.60 -9.59
N GLN A 172 -4.23 -4.16 -10.43
CA GLN A 172 -4.28 -2.76 -10.86
C GLN A 172 -4.45 -1.78 -9.70
N ASN A 173 -5.27 -2.13 -8.71
CA ASN A 173 -5.48 -1.35 -7.49
C ASN A 173 -4.45 -1.66 -6.38
N GLN A 174 -3.49 -2.54 -6.65
CA GLN A 174 -2.43 -2.97 -5.74
C GLN A 174 -2.90 -3.55 -4.39
N SER A 175 -4.18 -3.96 -4.29
CA SER A 175 -4.70 -4.63 -3.09
C SER A 175 -4.23 -6.09 -2.99
N ALA A 176 -3.75 -6.68 -4.08
CA ALA A 176 -3.14 -8.00 -4.07
C ALA A 176 -1.81 -8.00 -4.85
N GLY A 177 -0.87 -8.82 -4.36
CA GLY A 177 0.45 -9.01 -4.94
C GLY A 177 0.87 -10.47 -4.96
N GLU A 178 1.69 -10.80 -5.97
CA GLU A 178 2.36 -12.10 -6.13
C GLU A 178 3.87 -11.85 -6.18
N ILE A 179 4.64 -12.57 -5.38
CA ILE A 179 6.10 -12.52 -5.32
C ILE A 179 6.62 -13.92 -5.59
N GLU A 180 7.35 -14.08 -6.70
CA GLU A 180 8.08 -15.30 -7.01
C GLU A 180 9.50 -15.15 -6.46
N PHE A 181 9.99 -16.15 -5.76
CA PHE A 181 11.31 -16.15 -5.14
C PHE A 181 11.90 -17.54 -5.08
N THR A 182 13.22 -17.62 -4.89
CA THR A 182 13.94 -18.89 -4.70
C THR A 182 14.60 -18.89 -3.33
N LEU A 183 14.46 -20.00 -2.63
CA LEU A 183 15.24 -20.32 -1.42
C LEU A 183 16.38 -21.26 -1.77
N SER A 184 17.58 -20.95 -1.31
CA SER A 184 18.76 -21.81 -1.47
C SER A 184 19.39 -22.12 -0.11
N SER A 185 19.96 -23.32 0.03
CA SER A 185 20.72 -23.71 1.24
C SER A 185 22.09 -23.05 1.32
N VAL A 186 22.59 -22.55 0.18
CA VAL A 186 23.89 -21.87 0.06
C VAL A 186 23.66 -20.58 -0.73
N PRO A 187 24.30 -19.46 -0.32
CA PRO A 187 24.21 -18.22 -1.10
C PRO A 187 24.65 -18.45 -2.55
N PRO A 188 24.01 -17.79 -3.53
CA PRO A 188 24.50 -17.77 -4.91
C PRO A 188 25.95 -17.27 -4.93
N LYS A 189 26.80 -17.90 -5.74
CA LYS A 189 28.15 -17.35 -5.98
C LYS A 189 28.02 -16.10 -6.80
N ASP A 190 28.60 -15.01 -6.31
CA ASP A 190 28.73 -13.79 -7.10
C ASP A 190 29.59 -14.08 -8.35
N HIS A 191 29.05 -13.74 -9.52
CA HIS A 191 29.72 -13.84 -10.82
C HIS A 191 30.17 -12.47 -11.27
#